data_6778a3f29c0d7a3f75ce203d0f239b1d
#
_entry.id   6778a3f29c0d7a3f75ce203d0f239b1d
#
_cell.length_a   1.000
_cell.length_b   1.000
_cell.length_c   1.000
_cell.angle_alpha   90.00
_cell.angle_beta   90.00
_cell.angle_gamma   90.00
#
_symmetry.space_group_name_H-M   'P 1'
#
loop_
_entity.id
_entity.type
_entity.pdbx_description
1 polymer ?
#
loop_
_entity_poly.entity_id
_entity_poly.type
_entity_poly.pdbx_seq_one_letter_code
_entity_poly.pdbx_strand_id
1 'polypeptide(L)' 'MKWLHASFWVPYEGTEYPTVSKAQAAISAYCQKNGHTCRFLGDDQVEIDGVLHEIYRGYEPGSRGSYGIKCRKLP' A
#
# COMPACT_ATOMS: atom_id res chain seq x y z
N MET A 1 -0.91 -18.74 13.73
CA MET A 1 -0.88 -18.24 13.47
C MET A 1 -0.63 -17.37 13.26
N LYS A 2 -0.31 -16.75 12.91
CA LYS A 2 -0.09 -16.09 12.66
C LYS A 2 -0.08 -15.16 12.10
N TRP A 3 -0.01 -14.75 11.64
CA TRP A 3 0.09 -13.87 10.88
C TRP A 3 -0.84 -12.88 10.99
N LEU A 4 -0.81 -12.28 11.75
CA LEU A 4 -1.67 -11.31 12.20
C LEU A 4 -1.41 -10.00 11.57
N HIS A 5 -0.22 -9.82 11.03
CA HIS A 5 0.21 -8.54 10.50
C HIS A 5 0.57 -8.69 9.05
N ALA A 6 -0.30 -9.33 8.31
CA ALA A 6 -0.07 -9.46 6.89
C ALA A 6 0.13 -8.07 6.28
N SER A 7 1.21 -7.89 5.60
CA SER A 7 1.51 -6.63 4.94
C SER A 7 2.25 -6.93 3.65
N PHE A 8 2.17 -6.00 2.71
CA PHE A 8 2.88 -6.18 1.45
C PHE A 8 3.26 -4.81 0.90
N TRP A 9 4.36 -4.81 0.16
CA TRP A 9 4.82 -3.60 -0.51
C TRP A 9 4.18 -3.51 -1.88
N VAL A 10 3.77 -2.29 -2.22
CA VAL A 10 3.15 -2.02 -3.51
C VAL A 10 4.23 -1.41 -4.40
N PRO A 11 4.36 -1.87 -5.66
CA PRO A 11 5.36 -1.29 -6.54
C PRO A 11 5.19 0.22 -6.69
N TYR A 12 6.29 0.95 -6.54
CA TYR A 12 6.28 2.39 -6.65
C TYR A 12 7.59 2.79 -7.32
N GLU A 13 7.48 3.46 -8.46
CA GLU A 13 8.65 3.78 -9.25
C GLU A 13 9.15 5.21 -9.07
N GLY A 14 8.49 5.98 -8.25
CA GLY A 14 8.90 7.35 -8.04
C GLY A 14 10.15 7.43 -7.18
N THR A 15 10.89 8.54 -7.34
CA THR A 15 12.07 8.80 -6.52
C THR A 15 11.78 9.78 -5.41
N GLU A 16 10.55 10.28 -5.33
CA GLU A 16 10.14 11.24 -4.33
C GLU A 16 9.28 10.57 -3.28
N TYR A 17 9.15 11.22 -2.14
CA TYR A 17 8.23 10.76 -1.12
C TYR A 17 6.83 10.67 -1.72
N PRO A 18 6.16 9.52 -1.63
CA PRO A 18 4.87 9.36 -2.30
C PRO A 18 3.78 10.19 -1.61
N THR A 19 3.10 10.98 -2.42
CA THR A 19 1.94 11.73 -1.94
C THR A 19 0.77 10.77 -1.77
N VAL A 20 -0.28 11.24 -1.09
CA VAL A 20 -1.51 10.44 -0.97
C VAL A 20 -2.00 10.03 -2.35
N SER A 21 -2.04 10.98 -3.27
CA SER A 21 -2.53 10.71 -4.62
C SER A 21 -1.69 9.65 -5.32
N LYS A 22 -0.38 9.74 -5.21
CA LYS A 22 0.51 8.77 -5.85
C LYS A 22 0.38 7.40 -5.21
N ALA A 23 0.23 7.37 -3.89
CA ALA A 23 0.04 6.09 -3.19
C ALA A 23 -1.26 5.43 -3.61
N GLN A 24 -2.34 6.20 -3.71
CA GLN A 24 -3.61 5.64 -4.14
C GLN A 24 -3.54 5.11 -5.56
N ALA A 25 -2.87 5.85 -6.44
CA ALA A 25 -2.72 5.40 -7.82
C ALA A 25 -1.92 4.09 -7.89
N ALA A 26 -0.85 3.99 -7.12
CA ALA A 26 -0.03 2.79 -7.11
C ALA A 26 -0.81 1.59 -6.55
N ILE A 27 -1.58 1.80 -5.49
CA ILE A 27 -2.38 0.74 -4.90
C ILE A 27 -3.48 0.30 -5.87
N SER A 28 -4.12 1.24 -6.53
CA SER A 28 -5.15 0.91 -7.52
C SER A 28 -4.58 0.08 -8.66
N ALA A 29 -3.41 0.46 -9.16
CA ALA A 29 -2.77 -0.28 -10.24
C ALA A 29 -2.39 -1.70 -9.78
N TYR A 30 -1.87 -1.81 -8.57
CA TYR A 30 -1.51 -3.10 -8.01
C TYR A 30 -2.75 -4.00 -7.89
N CYS A 31 -3.84 -3.47 -7.36
CA CYS A 31 -5.05 -4.24 -7.18
C CYS A 31 -5.63 -4.67 -8.54
N GLN A 32 -5.65 -3.76 -9.50
CA GLN A 32 -6.16 -4.07 -10.81
C GLN A 32 -5.36 -5.17 -11.49
N LYS A 33 -4.03 -5.08 -11.37
CA LYS A 33 -3.16 -6.07 -11.99
C LYS A 33 -3.33 -7.45 -11.38
N ASN A 34 -3.61 -7.51 -10.09
CA ASN A 34 -3.69 -8.76 -9.36
C ASN A 34 -5.11 -9.24 -9.10
N GLY A 35 -6.10 -8.59 -9.69
CA GLY A 35 -7.48 -9.05 -9.57
C GLY A 35 -8.15 -8.74 -8.25
N HIS A 36 -7.67 -7.73 -7.54
CA HIS A 36 -8.28 -7.30 -6.29
C HIS A 36 -9.18 -6.10 -6.51
N THR A 37 -10.17 -5.94 -5.63
CA THR A 37 -10.92 -4.70 -5.57
C THR A 37 -10.34 -3.82 -4.49
N CYS A 38 -10.45 -2.51 -4.64
CA CYS A 38 -10.01 -1.63 -3.58
C CYS A 38 -10.93 -0.42 -3.46
N ARG A 39 -11.04 0.08 -2.25
CA ARG A 39 -11.85 1.25 -1.95
C ARG A 39 -11.13 2.06 -0.89
N PHE A 40 -10.83 3.31 -1.19
CA PHE A 40 -10.10 4.16 -0.27
C PHE A 40 -11.04 4.79 0.74
N LEU A 41 -10.65 4.78 2.02
CA LEU A 41 -11.46 5.28 3.11
C LEU A 41 -10.77 6.44 3.81
N GLY A 42 -10.10 7.28 3.03
CA GLY A 42 -9.34 8.39 3.56
C GLY A 42 -7.92 8.31 3.04
N ASP A 43 -7.05 9.13 3.62
CA ASP A 43 -5.69 9.24 3.10
C ASP A 43 -4.82 8.03 3.44
N ASP A 44 -5.10 7.37 4.53
CA ASP A 44 -4.22 6.33 5.04
C ASP A 44 -4.87 4.97 5.19
N GLN A 45 -6.04 4.78 4.59
CA GLN A 45 -6.73 3.49 4.70
C GLN A 45 -7.31 3.08 3.37
N VAL A 46 -7.26 1.79 3.09
CA VAL A 46 -7.85 1.21 1.89
C VAL A 46 -8.44 -0.14 2.24
N GLU A 47 -9.61 -0.41 1.66
CA GLU A 47 -10.25 -1.70 1.80
C GLU A 47 -9.93 -2.50 0.55
N ILE A 48 -9.24 -3.62 0.72
CA ILE A 48 -8.85 -4.49 -0.40
C ILE A 48 -9.59 -5.79 -0.23
N ASP A 49 -10.41 -6.12 -1.21
CA ASP A 49 -11.26 -7.32 -1.18
C ASP A 49 -12.05 -7.40 0.12
N GLY A 50 -12.56 -6.26 0.58
CA GLY A 50 -13.36 -6.21 1.79
C GLY A 50 -12.58 -6.20 3.08
N VAL A 51 -11.25 -6.18 3.01
CA VAL A 51 -10.40 -6.21 4.21
C VAL A 51 -9.72 -4.88 4.37
N LEU A 52 -9.83 -4.31 5.56
CA LEU A 52 -9.28 -2.98 5.83
C LEU A 52 -7.77 -3.05 6.03
N HIS A 53 -7.09 -2.14 5.37
CA HIS A 53 -5.63 -2.03 5.44
C HIS A 53 -5.23 -0.61 5.79
N GLU A 54 -4.12 -0.48 6.48
CA GLU A 54 -3.48 0.80 6.72
C GLU A 54 -2.44 1.03 5.63
N ILE A 55 -2.35 2.25 5.14
CA ILE A 55 -1.39 2.61 4.09
C ILE A 55 -0.20 3.30 4.73
N TYR A 56 0.99 2.75 4.52
CA TYR A 56 2.23 3.38 4.93
C TYR A 56 2.91 3.95 3.70
N ARG A 57 3.32 5.20 3.80
CA ARG A 57 4.09 5.89 2.75
C ARG A 57 5.39 6.34 3.38
N GLY A 58 6.50 5.94 2.83
CA GLY A 58 7.75 6.36 3.41
C GLY A 58 8.91 5.53 2.91
N TYR A 59 9.96 5.56 3.71
CA TYR A 59 11.20 4.89 3.38
C TYR A 59 11.01 3.38 3.39
N GLU A 60 11.48 2.73 2.36
CA GLU A 60 11.42 1.28 2.27
C GLU A 60 12.78 0.70 2.68
N PRO A 61 12.88 0.05 3.84
CA PRO A 61 14.15 -0.49 4.29
C PRO A 61 14.70 -1.50 3.31
N GLY A 62 15.98 -1.43 3.05
CA GLY A 62 16.63 -2.36 2.15
C GLY A 62 16.58 -1.99 0.68
N SER A 63 15.95 -0.87 0.34
CA SER A 63 15.81 -0.48 -1.05
C SER A 63 16.76 0.64 -1.45
N ARG A 64 17.84 0.80 -0.71
CA ARG A 64 18.88 1.79 -1.04
C ARG A 64 18.39 3.23 -1.06
N GLY A 65 17.57 3.57 -0.09
CA GLY A 65 17.11 4.93 0.04
C GLY A 65 15.90 5.27 -0.78
N SER A 66 15.26 4.28 -1.38
CA SER A 66 14.03 4.54 -2.12
C SER A 66 12.85 4.60 -1.18
N TYR A 67 11.83 5.32 -1.58
CA TYR A 67 10.57 5.35 -0.85
C TYR A 67 9.68 4.23 -1.34
N GLY A 68 8.71 3.86 -0.51
CA GLY A 68 7.80 2.79 -0.85
C GLY A 68 6.42 3.02 -0.24
N ILE A 69 5.51 2.16 -0.65
CA ILE A 69 4.13 2.16 -0.19
C ILE A 69 3.84 0.76 0.31
N LYS A 70 3.33 0.67 1.53
CA LYS A 70 3.02 -0.63 2.11
C LYS A 70 1.59 -0.64 2.61
N CYS A 71 0.88 -1.72 2.35
CA CYS A 71 -0.46 -1.94 2.89
C CYS A 71 -0.37 -2.98 3.98
N ARG A 72 -0.87 -2.66 5.15
CA ARG A 72 -0.85 -3.57 6.30
C ARG A 72 -2.27 -3.86 6.75
N LYS A 73 -2.61 -5.13 6.77
CA LYS A 73 -3.94 -5.55 7.19
C LYS A 73 -4.16 -5.16 8.65
N LEU A 74 -5.28 -4.53 8.92
CA LEU A 74 -5.63 -4.12 10.27
C LEU A 74 -6.34 -5.28 10.97
N PRO A 75 -6.13 -5.42 12.30
CA PRO A 75 -6.79 -6.48 13.04
C PRO A 75 -8.29 -6.31 13.13
#